data_522f5f15f3a9bdb2895cfb697b8645fa
#
_entry.id   522f5f15f3a9bdb2895cfb697b8645fa
#
_cell.length_a   1.000
_cell.length_b   1.000
_cell.length_c   1.000
_cell.angle_alpha   90.00
_cell.angle_beta   90.00
_cell.angle_gamma   90.00
#
_symmetry.space_group_name_H-M   'P 1'
#
loop_
_entity.id
_entity.type
_entity.pdbx_description
1 polymer ?
#
loop_
_entity_poly.entity_id
_entity_poly.type
_entity_poly.pdbx_seq_one_letter_code
_entity_poly.pdbx_strand_id
1 'polypeptide(L)'
;MKINMRQILKNIPKEEVLRLVDLIDVRPGEIVSKTLAQNDCVSITLFSFDKGEEIGAHDSTGEAMVTVLEGAGSFTVGGEAHIVKAGETLVMPAKIPHSVFAIEPFKSVSYTHLRA
;
A
#
# COMPACT_ATOMS: atom_id res chain seq x y z
N MET A 1 30.26 4.35 -22.01
CA MET A 1 29.78 4.84 -20.75
C MET A 1 29.17 3.73 -19.92
N LYS A 2 29.56 3.64 -18.70
CA LYS A 2 29.02 2.62 -17.82
C LYS A 2 27.78 3.17 -17.12
N ILE A 3 26.63 2.55 -17.34
CA ILE A 3 25.40 2.90 -16.67
C ILE A 3 25.28 2.06 -15.41
N ASN A 4 25.16 2.72 -14.29
CA ASN A 4 24.93 2.03 -13.04
C ASN A 4 23.46 1.63 -12.97
N MET A 5 23.16 0.37 -13.31
CA MET A 5 21.80 -0.16 -13.36
C MET A 5 21.35 -0.57 -11.97
N ARG A 6 21.08 0.42 -11.13
CA ARG A 6 20.55 0.15 -9.80
C ARG A 6 19.14 -0.39 -9.91
N GLN A 7 18.89 -1.55 -9.31
CA GLN A 7 17.53 -2.07 -9.22
C GLN A 7 16.76 -1.29 -8.16
N ILE A 8 15.76 -0.55 -8.60
CA ILE A 8 14.87 0.19 -7.70
C ILE A 8 13.67 -0.66 -7.36
N LEU A 9 13.08 -1.31 -8.36
CA LEU A 9 11.94 -2.20 -8.15
C LEU A 9 12.42 -3.62 -7.87
N LYS A 10 11.82 -4.26 -6.87
CA LYS A 10 12.12 -5.64 -6.47
C LYS A 10 10.82 -6.40 -6.21
N ASN A 11 10.93 -7.72 -6.12
CA ASN A 11 9.79 -8.61 -5.84
C ASN A 11 8.68 -8.51 -6.88
N ILE A 12 9.03 -8.11 -8.09
CA ILE A 12 8.11 -7.99 -9.21
C ILE A 12 8.85 -8.39 -10.50
N PRO A 13 8.25 -9.25 -11.34
CA PRO A 13 8.84 -9.61 -12.62
C PRO A 13 9.03 -8.41 -13.53
N LYS A 14 10.06 -8.47 -14.37
CA LYS A 14 10.35 -7.41 -15.34
C LYS A 14 10.01 -7.88 -16.75
N GLU A 15 9.69 -6.93 -17.60
CA GLU A 15 9.47 -7.17 -19.04
C GLU A 15 8.32 -8.14 -19.32
N GLU A 16 7.36 -8.23 -18.41
CA GLU A 16 6.13 -8.99 -18.64
C GLU A 16 4.93 -8.27 -18.08
N VAL A 17 3.82 -8.43 -18.74
CA VAL A 17 2.56 -7.85 -18.30
C VAL A 17 1.99 -8.70 -17.18
N LEU A 18 1.59 -8.07 -16.08
CA LEU A 18 1.05 -8.78 -14.93
C LEU A 18 -0.03 -7.94 -14.25
N ARG A 19 -0.74 -8.55 -13.33
CA ARG A 19 -1.71 -7.87 -12.49
C ARG A 19 -1.15 -7.81 -11.09
N LEU A 20 -1.09 -6.62 -10.50
CA LEU A 20 -0.55 -6.46 -9.15
C LEU A 20 -1.30 -7.30 -8.12
N VAL A 21 -2.60 -7.48 -8.32
CA VAL A 21 -3.45 -8.25 -7.40
C VAL A 21 -2.99 -9.70 -7.28
N ASP A 22 -2.30 -10.22 -8.29
CA ASP A 22 -1.83 -11.61 -8.29
C ASP A 22 -0.48 -11.79 -7.61
N LEU A 23 0.18 -10.71 -7.21
CA LEU A 23 1.51 -10.77 -6.59
C LEU A 23 1.47 -11.02 -5.08
N ILE A 24 0.30 -10.94 -4.47
CA ILE A 24 0.17 -11.10 -3.02
C ILE A 24 -1.14 -11.84 -2.72
N ASP A 25 -1.13 -12.66 -1.68
CA ASP A 25 -2.29 -13.44 -1.26
C ASP A 25 -2.77 -13.01 0.11
N VAL A 26 -4.09 -13.05 0.32
CA VAL A 26 -4.66 -12.89 1.65
C VAL A 26 -4.39 -14.18 2.42
N ARG A 27 -3.88 -14.05 3.64
CA ARG A 27 -3.65 -15.18 4.53
C ARG A 27 -4.54 -15.07 5.76
N PRO A 28 -5.15 -16.18 6.20
CA PRO A 28 -6.05 -16.15 7.36
C PRO A 28 -5.41 -15.54 8.60
N GLY A 29 -6.06 -14.53 9.17
CA GLY A 29 -5.62 -13.86 10.39
C GLY A 29 -4.37 -13.01 10.25
N GLU A 30 -3.95 -12.68 9.03
CA GLU A 30 -2.69 -11.97 8.81
C GLU A 30 -2.84 -10.72 7.97
N ILE A 31 -1.90 -9.81 8.21
CA ILE A 31 -1.60 -8.71 7.28
C ILE A 31 -0.26 -9.08 6.65
N VAL A 32 -0.23 -9.13 5.32
CA VAL A 32 0.98 -9.47 4.58
C VAL A 32 1.43 -8.24 3.79
N SER A 33 2.72 -7.98 3.79
CA SER A 33 3.29 -6.89 3.00
C SER A 33 4.38 -7.42 2.07
N LYS A 34 4.44 -6.82 0.88
CA LYS A 34 5.49 -7.11 -0.09
C LYS A 34 6.02 -5.78 -0.61
N THR A 35 7.25 -5.49 -0.28
CA THR A 35 7.89 -4.24 -0.69
C THR A 35 8.35 -4.34 -2.13
N LEU A 36 7.91 -3.42 -2.97
CA LEU A 36 8.31 -3.34 -4.37
C LEU A 36 9.43 -2.32 -4.59
N ALA A 37 9.48 -1.29 -3.76
CA ALA A 37 10.55 -0.31 -3.79
C ALA A 37 10.66 0.36 -2.43
N GLN A 38 11.88 0.64 -2.04
CA GLN A 38 12.13 1.42 -0.82
C GLN A 38 13.49 2.09 -0.89
N ASN A 39 13.50 3.41 -0.78
CA ASN A 39 14.71 4.20 -0.69
C ASN A 39 14.39 5.47 0.10
N ASP A 40 15.30 6.44 0.10
CA ASP A 40 15.13 7.68 0.87
C ASP A 40 13.97 8.54 0.40
N CYS A 41 13.52 8.34 -0.83
CA CYS A 41 12.50 9.21 -1.45
C CYS A 41 11.14 8.57 -1.53
N VAL A 42 11.07 7.26 -1.75
CA VAL A 42 9.81 6.59 -2.05
C VAL A 42 9.75 5.19 -1.48
N SER A 43 8.56 4.79 -1.09
CA SER A 43 8.25 3.41 -0.70
C SER A 43 7.02 2.96 -1.48
N ILE A 44 7.10 1.79 -2.12
CA ILE A 44 5.96 1.19 -2.80
C ILE A 44 5.77 -0.20 -2.21
N THR A 45 4.59 -0.45 -1.64
CA THR A 45 4.32 -1.70 -0.93
C THR A 45 2.96 -2.25 -1.30
N LEU A 46 2.91 -3.55 -1.58
CA LEU A 46 1.66 -4.29 -1.69
C LEU A 46 1.27 -4.79 -0.31
N PHE A 47 -0.02 -4.72 0.00
CA PHE A 47 -0.57 -5.25 1.25
C PHE A 47 -1.74 -6.17 0.96
N SER A 48 -1.88 -7.21 1.78
CA SER A 48 -3.11 -7.96 1.87
C SER A 48 -3.55 -8.01 3.33
N PHE A 49 -4.85 -7.88 3.55
CA PHE A 49 -5.45 -7.89 4.88
C PHE A 49 -6.54 -8.94 4.91
N ASP A 50 -6.52 -9.83 5.89
CA ASP A 50 -7.68 -10.66 6.15
C ASP A 50 -8.77 -9.81 6.81
N LYS A 51 -10.01 -10.26 6.69
CA LYS A 51 -11.16 -9.56 7.27
C LYS A 51 -10.94 -9.32 8.77
N GLY A 52 -11.18 -8.08 9.21
CA GLY A 52 -11.07 -7.69 10.60
C GLY A 52 -9.67 -7.31 11.04
N GLU A 53 -8.65 -7.51 10.21
CA GLU A 53 -7.30 -7.09 10.54
C GLU A 53 -7.18 -5.57 10.43
N GLU A 54 -6.37 -4.97 11.30
CA GLU A 54 -6.23 -3.52 11.30
C GLU A 54 -4.81 -3.07 11.63
N ILE A 55 -4.46 -1.91 11.13
CA ILE A 55 -3.26 -1.18 11.51
C ILE A 55 -3.73 0.05 12.27
N GLY A 56 -3.28 0.18 13.54
CA GLY A 56 -3.65 1.31 14.38
C GLY A 56 -3.12 2.64 13.86
N ALA A 57 -3.61 3.72 14.47
CA ALA A 57 -3.29 5.06 14.02
C ALA A 57 -1.79 5.34 14.07
N HIS A 58 -1.26 5.84 12.98
CA HIS A 58 0.13 6.29 12.85
C HIS A 58 0.17 7.41 11.83
N ASP A 59 1.28 8.15 11.81
CA ASP A 59 1.48 9.17 10.79
C ASP A 59 2.79 8.90 10.04
N SER A 60 3.00 9.60 8.96
CA SER A 60 4.25 9.55 8.23
C SER A 60 4.67 10.95 7.81
N THR A 61 5.96 11.12 7.52
CA THR A 61 6.49 12.41 7.11
C THR A 61 6.10 12.79 5.69
N GLY A 62 5.70 11.80 4.88
CA GLY A 62 5.34 12.01 3.48
C GLY A 62 3.89 11.67 3.20
N GLU A 63 3.42 12.10 2.04
CA GLU A 63 2.10 11.74 1.55
C GLU A 63 2.08 10.29 1.10
N ALA A 64 0.95 9.64 1.29
CA ALA A 64 0.75 8.28 0.83
C ALA A 64 -0.48 8.23 -0.09
N MET A 65 -0.32 7.55 -1.21
CA MET A 65 -1.43 7.26 -2.11
C MET A 65 -1.68 5.76 -2.06
N VAL A 66 -2.91 5.36 -1.70
CA VAL A 66 -3.29 3.97 -1.65
C VAL A 66 -4.36 3.68 -2.68
N THR A 67 -4.18 2.61 -3.44
CA THR A 67 -5.19 2.10 -4.37
C THR A 67 -5.56 0.70 -3.93
N VAL A 68 -6.86 0.47 -3.76
CA VAL A 68 -7.37 -0.86 -3.43
C VAL A 68 -7.51 -1.65 -4.72
N LEU A 69 -6.94 -2.85 -4.73
CA LEU A 69 -6.92 -3.73 -5.90
C LEU A 69 -8.02 -4.76 -5.87
N GLU A 70 -8.46 -5.16 -4.68
CA GLU A 70 -9.48 -6.19 -4.48
C GLU A 70 -10.09 -5.99 -3.10
N GLY A 71 -11.39 -6.19 -2.96
CA GLY A 71 -12.08 -6.06 -1.68
C GLY A 71 -12.32 -4.61 -1.26
N ALA A 72 -12.44 -4.37 0.04
CA ALA A 72 -12.69 -3.05 0.58
C ALA A 72 -12.05 -2.86 1.96
N GLY A 73 -11.45 -1.69 2.18
CA GLY A 73 -10.89 -1.30 3.45
C GLY A 73 -11.47 0.01 3.94
N SER A 74 -11.47 0.22 5.25
CA SER A 74 -11.83 1.49 5.86
C SER A 74 -10.54 2.19 6.27
N PHE A 75 -10.31 3.36 5.71
CA PHE A 75 -9.12 4.17 5.98
C PHE A 75 -9.55 5.41 6.74
N THR A 76 -9.12 5.51 7.98
CA THR A 76 -9.45 6.68 8.82
C THR A 76 -8.28 7.66 8.75
N VAL A 77 -8.56 8.86 8.28
CA VAL A 77 -7.56 9.91 8.09
C VAL A 77 -7.99 11.14 8.89
N GLY A 78 -7.18 11.52 9.87
CA GLY A 78 -7.49 12.66 10.71
C GLY A 78 -8.85 12.52 11.44
N GLY A 79 -9.21 11.28 11.80
CA GLY A 79 -10.48 11.02 12.47
C GLY A 79 -11.67 10.79 11.54
N GLU A 80 -11.51 10.92 10.24
CA GLU A 80 -12.59 10.72 9.27
C GLU A 80 -12.39 9.41 8.52
N ALA A 81 -13.39 8.53 8.55
CA ALA A 81 -13.33 7.23 7.92
C ALA A 81 -13.74 7.30 6.44
N HIS A 82 -12.97 6.63 5.59
CA HIS A 82 -13.22 6.53 4.15
C HIS A 82 -13.22 5.06 3.77
N ILE A 83 -14.29 4.61 3.14
CA ILE A 83 -14.34 3.26 2.58
C ILE A 83 -13.78 3.31 1.16
N VAL A 84 -12.71 2.55 0.92
CA VAL A 84 -12.06 2.49 -0.38
C VAL A 84 -12.25 1.08 -0.93
N LYS A 85 -12.82 0.98 -2.12
CA LYS A 85 -13.13 -0.28 -2.79
C LYS A 85 -12.18 -0.52 -3.96
N ALA A 86 -12.22 -1.74 -4.48
CA ALA A 86 -11.39 -2.11 -5.63
C ALA A 86 -11.47 -1.09 -6.76
N GLY A 87 -10.33 -0.63 -7.22
CA GLY A 87 -10.21 0.38 -8.27
C GLY A 87 -10.23 1.82 -7.78
N GLU A 88 -10.48 2.03 -6.49
CA GLU A 88 -10.52 3.38 -5.92
C GLU A 88 -9.21 3.73 -5.24
N THR A 89 -8.92 5.02 -5.16
CA THR A 89 -7.67 5.55 -4.62
C THR A 89 -7.94 6.64 -3.59
N LEU A 90 -7.13 6.65 -2.53
CA LEU A 90 -7.19 7.68 -1.50
C LEU A 90 -5.78 8.22 -1.27
N VAL A 91 -5.65 9.54 -1.16
CA VAL A 91 -4.39 10.18 -0.76
C VAL A 91 -4.49 10.54 0.71
N MET A 92 -3.50 10.11 1.48
CA MET A 92 -3.38 10.41 2.90
C MET A 92 -2.30 11.46 3.09
N PRO A 93 -2.65 12.66 3.60
CA PRO A 93 -1.68 13.75 3.75
C PRO A 93 -0.56 13.41 4.73
N ALA A 94 0.58 14.07 4.54
CA ALA A 94 1.71 13.97 5.45
C ALA A 94 1.32 14.44 6.84
N LYS A 95 1.89 13.78 7.86
CA LYS A 95 1.77 14.17 9.28
C LYS A 95 0.35 14.17 9.85
N ILE A 96 -0.59 13.55 9.14
CA ILE A 96 -1.95 13.38 9.64
C ILE A 96 -2.10 11.91 10.06
N PRO A 97 -2.55 11.63 11.28
CA PRO A 97 -2.75 10.25 11.73
C PRO A 97 -3.73 9.51 10.83
N HIS A 98 -3.40 8.27 10.48
CA HIS A 98 -4.29 7.42 9.70
C HIS A 98 -4.23 5.99 10.22
N SER A 99 -5.33 5.27 10.04
CA SER A 99 -5.45 3.87 10.41
C SER A 99 -6.21 3.12 9.31
N VAL A 100 -6.07 1.80 9.32
CA VAL A 100 -6.68 0.95 8.29
C VAL A 100 -7.38 -0.21 8.97
N PHE A 101 -8.61 -0.51 8.53
CA PHE A 101 -9.38 -1.64 9.02
C PHE A 101 -9.96 -2.40 7.82
N ALA A 102 -9.78 -3.72 7.82
CA ALA A 102 -10.31 -4.56 6.74
C ALA A 102 -11.77 -4.91 6.99
N ILE A 103 -12.67 -4.23 6.27
CA ILE A 103 -14.11 -4.51 6.30
C ILE A 103 -14.36 -5.91 5.76
N GLU A 104 -13.63 -6.27 4.72
CA GLU A 104 -13.58 -7.60 4.13
C GLU A 104 -12.14 -7.86 3.72
N PRO A 105 -11.77 -9.09 3.33
CA PRO A 105 -10.41 -9.31 2.86
C PRO A 105 -10.11 -8.37 1.70
N PHE A 106 -8.96 -7.69 1.72
CA PHE A 106 -8.62 -6.78 0.63
C PHE A 106 -7.13 -6.74 0.35
N LYS A 107 -6.80 -6.28 -0.85
CA LYS A 107 -5.43 -6.07 -1.30
C LYS A 107 -5.29 -4.64 -1.76
N SER A 108 -4.13 -4.05 -1.51
CA SER A 108 -3.86 -2.67 -1.90
C SER A 108 -2.40 -2.48 -2.29
N VAL A 109 -2.16 -1.41 -3.02
CA VAL A 109 -0.80 -0.92 -3.28
C VAL A 109 -0.70 0.49 -2.71
N SER A 110 0.36 0.73 -1.94
CA SER A 110 0.62 2.04 -1.35
C SER A 110 1.89 2.62 -1.94
N TYR A 111 1.79 3.85 -2.38
CA TYR A 111 2.91 4.66 -2.82
C TYR A 111 3.09 5.79 -1.80
N THR A 112 4.23 5.80 -1.11
CA THR A 112 4.49 6.81 -0.09
C THR A 112 5.70 7.64 -0.53
N HIS A 113 5.51 8.94 -0.59
CA HIS A 113 6.59 9.88 -0.90
C HIS A 113 7.20 10.33 0.41
N LEU A 114 8.44 9.92 0.69
CA LEU A 114 9.08 10.10 1.98
C LEU A 114 9.78 11.46 2.12
N ARG A 115 10.12 12.10 1.00
CA ARG A 115 10.79 13.38 0.98
C ARG A 115 10.12 14.31 -0.01
N ALA A 116 9.99 15.55 0.38
CA ALA A 116 9.43 16.58 -0.48
C ALA A 116 10.39 16.96 -1.61
#